data_112b29ea1847a47ee28cc5530b1f2c10
#
_entry.id   112b29ea1847a47ee28cc5530b1f2c10
#
_cell.length_a   1.000
_cell.length_b   1.000
_cell.length_c   1.000
_cell.angle_alpha   90.00
_cell.angle_beta   90.00
_cell.angle_gamma   90.00
#
_symmetry.space_group_name_H-M   'P 1'
#
loop_
_entity.id
_entity.type
_entity.pdbx_description
1 polymer ?
#
loop_
_entity_poly.entity_id
_entity_poly.type
_entity_poly.pdbx_seq_one_letter_code
_entity_poly.pdbx_strand_id
1 'polypeptide(L)'
;MSVSGGNFTEISKDEAKVADKNLSPNGQYLLMNKPVHVKDVAGKDIYKDLPKSDAYVYTSLDYRHWDKYNDGSYNHVFYKDTKTGAEIDITPGQPYYTPQAPFGGDEDYVWDPKGENIYYVSKKLAGTEYAVSTNTDIYKFNLADKKTENITEENKGYDTQPAFSKAGALAYLQMKTPGYEADKNDIIIFENGVKQNLTSQWDGTVNGFLWASNNKDIYFTAPVDGTQQIFKVDYPGKTRKMAVVEQLSQGQFDVTGIVAENNGQLIVTRTDMNHASEIFSFDLKSKTFKQLTQVNNEFYGKLDLPTVEKRMVTTKDGKQMLVWVILPPNFDKNKKYPTLLYAQGGPQSALSQFYSTRWNFQLMASEGYIIVAPNRRGMPGHGVEWNADISGDWGGKAMQDYLDAIDAISKEAYVDKDRLGAIGASFGGYSVFWLAGNHDGRFKTFIAHDGVFDTRAMYGTTEELFFVNHDMGGAYWDKNNATAQKSFKEFNPITYVDKWDTPIMIVQGGKDYRVPIEQGLGAFQAAQLKGIKSKLLYLPEENHWVLQPQNALVWQREFFSWLKETL
;
A
#
# COMPACT_ATOMS: atom_id res chain seq x y z
N MET A 1 28.59 -4.65 -3.46
CA MET A 1 28.49 -5.93 -2.70
C MET A 1 28.81 -7.08 -3.64
N SER A 2 29.59 -8.06 -3.18
CA SER A 2 29.82 -9.28 -3.96
C SER A 2 28.57 -10.17 -3.91
N VAL A 3 28.15 -10.74 -5.03
CA VAL A 3 27.05 -11.74 -5.07
C VAL A 3 27.39 -13.04 -4.33
N SER A 4 28.64 -13.20 -3.89
CA SER A 4 29.08 -14.32 -3.04
C SER A 4 28.86 -14.09 -1.54
N GLY A 5 28.37 -12.89 -1.14
CA GLY A 5 28.30 -12.44 0.24
C GLY A 5 29.67 -11.93 0.73
N GLY A 6 29.74 -11.36 1.91
CA GLY A 6 30.98 -10.84 2.52
C GLY A 6 30.70 -9.67 3.47
N ASN A 7 31.77 -9.10 4.01
CA ASN A 7 31.68 -7.91 4.85
C ASN A 7 31.25 -6.69 4.01
N PHE A 8 30.44 -5.82 4.62
CA PHE A 8 30.10 -4.55 4.02
C PHE A 8 31.28 -3.60 4.06
N THR A 9 31.56 -2.98 2.91
CA THR A 9 32.47 -1.85 2.82
C THR A 9 31.67 -0.70 2.20
N GLU A 10 31.67 0.46 2.85
CA GLU A 10 31.10 1.65 2.27
C GLU A 10 31.99 2.10 1.10
N ILE A 11 31.36 2.27 -0.04
CA ILE A 11 32.02 2.78 -1.26
C ILE A 11 31.19 3.93 -1.82
N SER A 12 31.84 4.89 -2.45
CA SER A 12 31.14 5.97 -3.16
C SER A 12 30.38 5.43 -4.38
N LYS A 13 29.41 6.20 -4.89
CA LYS A 13 28.69 5.85 -6.13
C LYS A 13 29.65 5.68 -7.32
N ASP A 14 30.69 6.50 -7.39
CA ASP A 14 31.71 6.45 -8.46
C ASP A 14 32.55 5.17 -8.37
N GLU A 15 32.94 4.76 -7.16
CA GLU A 15 33.66 3.49 -6.93
C GLU A 15 32.80 2.27 -7.22
N ALA A 16 31.50 2.34 -6.93
CA ALA A 16 30.55 1.28 -7.20
C ALA A 16 30.32 1.05 -8.70
N LYS A 17 30.66 2.02 -9.56
CA LYS A 17 30.36 2.00 -11.01
C LYS A 17 28.89 1.65 -11.30
N VAL A 18 27.98 2.05 -10.42
CA VAL A 18 26.56 1.84 -10.60
C VAL A 18 26.10 2.82 -11.68
N ALA A 19 25.56 2.29 -12.75
CA ALA A 19 24.94 3.11 -13.77
C ALA A 19 23.75 3.86 -13.13
N ASP A 20 23.79 5.19 -13.20
CA ASP A 20 22.67 6.01 -12.78
C ASP A 20 21.54 5.81 -13.80
N LYS A 21 20.42 5.20 -13.39
CA LYS A 21 19.27 4.94 -14.26
C LYS A 21 18.67 6.23 -14.83
N ASN A 22 18.92 7.35 -14.17
CA ASN A 22 18.45 8.67 -14.57
C ASN A 22 19.40 9.35 -15.55
N LEU A 23 20.62 8.82 -15.76
CA LEU A 23 21.54 9.30 -16.77
C LEU A 23 21.10 8.83 -18.16
N SER A 24 21.03 9.75 -19.12
CA SER A 24 20.71 9.41 -20.50
C SER A 24 21.70 8.39 -21.08
N PRO A 25 21.32 7.53 -22.04
CA PRO A 25 22.19 6.49 -22.61
C PRO A 25 23.51 7.04 -23.21
N ASN A 26 23.51 8.29 -23.69
CA ASN A 26 24.70 8.96 -24.21
C ASN A 26 25.49 9.73 -23.13
N GLY A 27 25.07 9.71 -21.87
CA GLY A 27 25.72 10.39 -20.76
C GLY A 27 25.61 11.92 -20.75
N GLN A 28 24.82 12.49 -21.66
CA GLN A 28 24.74 13.95 -21.82
C GLN A 28 23.78 14.59 -20.80
N TYR A 29 22.69 13.91 -20.41
CA TYR A 29 21.65 14.46 -19.57
C TYR A 29 21.35 13.58 -18.38
N LEU A 30 20.99 14.21 -17.26
CA LEU A 30 20.53 13.53 -16.03
C LEU A 30 19.08 13.93 -15.77
N LEU A 31 18.16 12.95 -15.60
CA LEU A 31 16.80 13.19 -15.12
C LEU A 31 16.81 13.48 -13.62
N MET A 32 15.98 14.40 -13.22
CA MET A 32 15.75 14.74 -11.82
C MET A 32 14.33 15.30 -11.65
N ASN A 33 13.82 15.29 -10.44
CA ASN A 33 12.57 15.96 -10.12
C ASN A 33 12.77 16.99 -9.01
N LYS A 34 11.95 18.02 -9.01
CA LYS A 34 11.88 19.02 -7.95
C LYS A 34 10.53 19.74 -7.95
N PRO A 35 10.09 20.28 -6.78
CA PRO A 35 8.88 21.08 -6.72
C PRO A 35 9.07 22.41 -7.45
N VAL A 36 8.03 22.81 -8.20
CA VAL A 36 7.93 24.08 -8.91
C VAL A 36 6.66 24.78 -8.47
N HIS A 37 6.77 26.04 -8.05
CA HIS A 37 5.60 26.85 -7.69
C HIS A 37 4.87 27.29 -8.96
N VAL A 38 3.60 26.91 -9.09
CA VAL A 38 2.79 27.14 -10.31
C VAL A 38 1.56 28.02 -10.03
N LYS A 39 0.98 27.91 -8.82
CA LYS A 39 -0.23 28.64 -8.43
C LYS A 39 -0.03 29.40 -7.13
N ASP A 40 -0.49 30.63 -7.07
CA ASP A 40 -0.64 31.37 -5.81
C ASP A 40 -1.91 30.90 -5.09
N VAL A 41 -1.72 30.18 -3.98
CA VAL A 41 -2.80 29.70 -3.10
C VAL A 41 -2.65 30.24 -1.68
N ALA A 42 -1.44 30.58 -1.25
CA ALA A 42 -1.22 31.19 0.06
C ALA A 42 -1.65 32.67 0.06
N GLY A 43 -2.33 33.09 1.13
CA GLY A 43 -2.82 34.47 1.25
C GLY A 43 -1.74 35.53 1.09
N LYS A 44 -0.52 35.28 1.60
CA LYS A 44 0.65 36.17 1.40
C LYS A 44 1.10 36.31 -0.04
N ASP A 45 0.82 35.28 -0.89
CA ASP A 45 1.18 35.29 -2.30
C ASP A 45 0.09 35.92 -3.16
N ILE A 46 -1.18 35.81 -2.77
CA ILE A 46 -2.32 36.45 -3.42
C ILE A 46 -2.39 37.93 -3.04
N TYR A 47 -2.23 38.26 -1.75
CA TYR A 47 -2.32 39.60 -1.19
C TYR A 47 -0.95 40.06 -0.71
N LYS A 48 -0.18 40.66 -1.60
CA LYS A 48 1.23 41.06 -1.34
C LYS A 48 1.41 42.09 -0.21
N ASP A 49 0.34 42.81 0.16
CA ASP A 49 0.27 43.73 1.30
C ASP A 49 0.07 43.03 2.65
N LEU A 50 -0.20 41.70 2.64
CA LEU A 50 -0.44 40.88 3.83
C LEU A 50 0.63 39.76 4.00
N PRO A 51 1.93 40.07 4.11
CA PRO A 51 3.01 39.08 4.06
C PRO A 51 3.05 38.13 5.26
N LYS A 52 2.28 38.40 6.33
CA LYS A 52 2.19 37.56 7.53
C LYS A 52 0.96 36.63 7.52
N SER A 53 0.17 36.64 6.42
CA SER A 53 -0.97 35.73 6.32
C SER A 53 -0.50 34.28 6.20
N ASP A 54 -1.08 33.39 6.97
CA ASP A 54 -0.94 31.92 6.91
C ASP A 54 -2.20 31.26 6.30
N ALA A 55 -3.14 32.07 5.78
CA ALA A 55 -4.35 31.59 5.13
C ALA A 55 -4.04 30.96 3.77
N TYR A 56 -4.84 29.97 3.38
CA TYR A 56 -4.87 29.41 2.03
C TYR A 56 -6.24 29.67 1.40
N VAL A 57 -6.27 29.89 0.09
CA VAL A 57 -7.49 30.12 -0.68
C VAL A 57 -7.59 29.08 -1.79
N TYR A 58 -8.51 28.12 -1.63
CA TYR A 58 -8.72 27.04 -2.58
C TYR A 58 -10.08 27.17 -3.26
N THR A 59 -10.10 26.86 -4.56
CA THR A 59 -11.31 26.83 -5.40
C THR A 59 -11.49 25.49 -6.09
N SER A 60 -10.68 24.50 -5.72
CA SER A 60 -10.63 23.15 -6.30
C SER A 60 -10.38 22.10 -5.23
N LEU A 61 -10.72 20.82 -5.51
CA LEU A 61 -10.55 19.70 -4.59
C LEU A 61 -9.10 19.23 -4.43
N ASP A 62 -8.16 19.68 -5.27
CA ASP A 62 -6.73 19.46 -5.11
C ASP A 62 -6.13 20.44 -4.08
N TYR A 63 -6.65 20.43 -2.84
CA TYR A 63 -6.24 21.36 -1.79
C TYR A 63 -5.37 20.72 -0.71
N ARG A 64 -5.38 19.41 -0.56
CA ARG A 64 -4.49 18.66 0.34
C ARG A 64 -4.30 17.24 -0.14
N HIS A 65 -3.19 16.62 0.23
CA HIS A 65 -2.90 15.24 -0.06
C HIS A 65 -2.00 14.64 1.04
N TRP A 66 -2.34 13.45 1.51
CA TRP A 66 -1.68 12.67 2.55
C TRP A 66 -1.59 13.40 3.90
N ASP A 67 -0.57 14.25 4.11
CA ASP A 67 -0.31 14.99 5.35
C ASP A 67 -0.02 16.48 5.12
N LYS A 68 -0.24 16.97 3.88
CA LYS A 68 0.09 18.35 3.47
C LYS A 68 -1.05 19.04 2.75
N TYR A 69 -1.22 20.31 3.05
CA TYR A 69 -1.99 21.21 2.20
C TYR A 69 -1.16 21.59 0.98
N ASN A 70 -1.82 21.69 -0.17
CA ASN A 70 -1.19 22.14 -1.41
C ASN A 70 -0.81 23.62 -1.27
N ASP A 71 0.47 23.92 -1.40
CA ASP A 71 1.03 25.28 -1.33
C ASP A 71 1.17 25.95 -2.70
N GLY A 72 0.62 25.34 -3.75
CA GLY A 72 0.73 25.78 -5.14
C GLY A 72 1.93 25.22 -5.87
N SER A 73 2.73 24.36 -5.22
CA SER A 73 3.89 23.70 -5.83
C SER A 73 3.54 22.31 -6.32
N TYR A 74 4.11 21.93 -7.46
CA TYR A 74 3.95 20.62 -8.09
C TYR A 74 5.31 20.04 -8.44
N ASN A 75 5.50 18.73 -8.28
CA ASN A 75 6.72 18.06 -8.72
C ASN A 75 6.77 18.05 -10.25
N HIS A 76 7.86 18.56 -10.81
CA HIS A 76 8.15 18.50 -12.23
C HIS A 76 9.42 17.70 -12.49
N VAL A 77 9.47 17.01 -13.64
CA VAL A 77 10.69 16.37 -14.13
C VAL A 77 11.51 17.38 -14.92
N PHE A 78 12.82 17.36 -14.67
CA PHE A 78 13.83 18.14 -15.37
C PHE A 78 14.84 17.20 -16.02
N TYR A 79 15.43 17.64 -17.13
CA TYR A 79 16.69 17.08 -17.56
C TYR A 79 17.80 18.13 -17.43
N LYS A 80 18.93 17.70 -16.89
CA LYS A 80 20.09 18.53 -16.61
C LYS A 80 21.23 18.16 -17.55
N ASP A 81 21.77 19.11 -18.28
CA ASP A 81 22.98 18.91 -19.07
C ASP A 81 24.18 18.69 -18.12
N THR A 82 24.87 17.56 -18.28
CA THR A 82 25.94 17.13 -17.37
C THR A 82 27.20 17.98 -17.51
N LYS A 83 27.39 18.70 -18.64
CA LYS A 83 28.56 19.55 -18.92
C LYS A 83 28.32 20.98 -18.49
N THR A 84 27.17 21.54 -18.83
CA THR A 84 26.86 22.96 -18.59
C THR A 84 26.15 23.20 -17.27
N GLY A 85 25.50 22.15 -16.69
CA GLY A 85 24.67 22.25 -15.52
C GLY A 85 23.28 22.87 -15.77
N ALA A 86 22.96 23.22 -17.03
CA ALA A 86 21.67 23.80 -17.38
C ALA A 86 20.53 22.80 -17.14
N GLU A 87 19.46 23.27 -16.47
CA GLU A 87 18.28 22.48 -16.15
C GLU A 87 17.09 22.94 -16.97
N ILE A 88 16.35 22.00 -17.55
CA ILE A 88 15.19 22.27 -18.39
C ILE A 88 13.99 21.50 -17.85
N ASP A 89 12.94 22.24 -17.48
CA ASP A 89 11.63 21.72 -17.07
C ASP A 89 10.88 21.16 -18.30
N ILE A 90 10.38 19.93 -18.23
CA ILE A 90 9.62 19.34 -19.34
C ILE A 90 8.11 19.63 -19.26
N THR A 91 7.64 20.17 -18.15
CA THR A 91 6.23 20.50 -17.91
C THR A 91 6.04 21.92 -17.36
N PRO A 92 6.68 22.96 -17.94
CA PRO A 92 6.68 24.29 -17.36
C PRO A 92 5.27 24.86 -17.22
N GLY A 93 4.96 25.37 -16.02
CA GLY A 93 3.68 26.00 -15.70
C GLY A 93 2.49 25.04 -15.59
N GLN A 94 2.68 23.73 -15.66
CA GLN A 94 1.61 22.74 -15.54
C GLN A 94 1.31 22.41 -14.06
N PRO A 95 0.06 22.51 -13.59
CA PRO A 95 -0.31 22.19 -12.22
C PRO A 95 -0.58 20.68 -12.05
N TYR A 96 0.39 19.84 -12.41
CA TYR A 96 0.32 18.38 -12.34
C TYR A 96 1.62 17.81 -11.80
N TYR A 97 1.50 16.73 -11.03
CA TYR A 97 2.65 16.08 -10.41
C TYR A 97 3.32 15.06 -11.35
N THR A 98 4.64 15.09 -11.40
CA THR A 98 5.53 14.04 -11.88
C THR A 98 6.86 14.13 -11.11
N PRO A 99 7.21 13.14 -10.26
CA PRO A 99 6.47 11.94 -9.86
C PRO A 99 5.10 12.23 -9.25
N GLN A 100 4.20 11.23 -9.29
CA GLN A 100 2.89 11.35 -8.70
C GLN A 100 2.98 11.58 -7.18
N ALA A 101 2.19 12.48 -6.64
CA ALA A 101 2.07 12.64 -5.19
C ALA A 101 0.91 11.76 -4.68
N PRO A 102 1.04 11.17 -3.46
CA PRO A 102 2.16 11.25 -2.53
C PRO A 102 3.23 10.15 -2.72
N PHE A 103 2.98 9.11 -3.50
CA PHE A 103 3.74 7.86 -3.50
C PHE A 103 4.56 7.59 -4.76
N GLY A 104 4.52 8.45 -5.75
CA GLY A 104 5.35 8.32 -6.95
C GLY A 104 6.83 8.61 -6.67
N GLY A 105 7.69 8.01 -7.47
CA GLY A 105 9.14 8.11 -7.34
C GLY A 105 9.84 8.08 -8.69
N ASP A 106 11.10 7.66 -8.67
CA ASP A 106 11.93 7.56 -9.87
C ASP A 106 11.43 6.53 -10.90
N GLU A 107 10.47 5.69 -10.54
CA GLU A 107 9.79 4.76 -11.46
C GLU A 107 8.79 5.47 -12.37
N ASP A 108 8.42 6.71 -12.07
CA ASP A 108 7.45 7.48 -12.85
C ASP A 108 8.06 8.17 -14.07
N TYR A 109 9.39 8.12 -14.26
CA TYR A 109 10.02 8.70 -15.44
C TYR A 109 11.27 7.94 -15.88
N VAL A 110 11.46 7.85 -17.19
CA VAL A 110 12.55 7.06 -17.78
C VAL A 110 12.99 7.62 -19.14
N TRP A 111 14.29 7.45 -19.48
CA TRP A 111 14.81 7.65 -20.83
C TRP A 111 14.36 6.53 -21.75
N ASP A 112 14.09 6.87 -23.02
CA ASP A 112 14.10 5.84 -24.05
C ASP A 112 15.56 5.35 -24.32
N PRO A 113 15.75 4.15 -24.90
CA PRO A 113 17.09 3.59 -25.11
C PRO A 113 18.01 4.40 -26.02
N LYS A 114 17.49 5.37 -26.78
CA LYS A 114 18.26 6.27 -27.63
C LYS A 114 18.64 7.59 -26.91
N GLY A 115 17.97 7.92 -25.80
CA GLY A 115 18.13 9.20 -25.11
C GLY A 115 17.53 10.37 -25.88
N GLU A 116 16.56 10.11 -26.77
CA GLU A 116 15.88 11.12 -27.58
C GLU A 116 14.56 11.58 -26.95
N ASN A 117 13.96 10.73 -26.10
CA ASN A 117 12.68 10.97 -25.48
C ASN A 117 12.71 10.65 -23.98
N ILE A 118 11.90 11.39 -23.22
CA ILE A 118 11.59 11.13 -21.81
C ILE A 118 10.16 10.63 -21.74
N TYR A 119 9.95 9.48 -21.11
CA TYR A 119 8.63 8.96 -20.79
C TYR A 119 8.33 9.23 -19.32
N TYR A 120 7.14 9.75 -19.02
CA TYR A 120 6.78 10.11 -17.65
C TYR A 120 5.29 9.90 -17.37
N VAL A 121 4.97 9.59 -16.12
CA VAL A 121 3.61 9.39 -15.63
C VAL A 121 3.06 10.72 -15.11
N SER A 122 1.84 11.07 -15.47
CA SER A 122 1.15 12.24 -14.90
C SER A 122 -0.37 12.08 -14.95
N LYS A 123 -1.05 12.61 -13.93
CA LYS A 123 -2.51 12.74 -13.85
C LYS A 123 -2.91 14.14 -14.27
N LYS A 124 -3.11 14.37 -15.57
CA LYS A 124 -3.45 15.70 -16.12
C LYS A 124 -4.96 15.96 -16.11
N LEU A 125 -5.54 15.88 -14.93
CA LEU A 125 -6.93 16.16 -14.64
C LEU A 125 -7.04 17.32 -13.66
N ALA A 126 -8.22 17.93 -13.57
CA ALA A 126 -8.47 19.08 -12.67
C ALA A 126 -9.85 18.98 -12.01
N GLY A 127 -10.03 19.72 -10.89
CA GLY A 127 -11.30 19.85 -10.21
C GLY A 127 -11.90 18.51 -9.75
N THR A 128 -13.16 18.30 -10.06
CA THR A 128 -13.90 17.08 -9.66
C THR A 128 -13.34 15.83 -10.34
N GLU A 129 -12.93 15.90 -11.60
CA GLU A 129 -12.34 14.77 -12.31
C GLU A 129 -11.04 14.32 -11.64
N TYR A 130 -10.17 15.25 -11.21
CA TYR A 130 -8.96 14.90 -10.44
C TYR A 130 -9.30 14.12 -9.18
N ALA A 131 -10.34 14.55 -8.45
CA ALA A 131 -10.70 13.96 -7.16
C ALA A 131 -11.27 12.53 -7.25
N VAL A 132 -12.08 12.24 -8.30
CA VAL A 132 -12.78 10.95 -8.42
C VAL A 132 -12.12 9.96 -9.39
N SER A 133 -11.09 10.37 -10.13
CA SER A 133 -10.42 9.55 -11.14
C SER A 133 -9.11 8.98 -10.61
N THR A 134 -8.78 7.77 -11.05
CA THR A 134 -7.45 7.15 -10.91
C THR A 134 -6.60 7.31 -12.17
N ASN A 135 -7.12 7.97 -13.22
CA ASN A 135 -6.48 8.03 -14.54
C ASN A 135 -5.14 8.77 -14.51
N THR A 136 -4.04 8.01 -14.47
CA THR A 136 -2.72 8.47 -14.85
C THR A 136 -2.37 7.99 -16.25
N ASP A 137 -1.73 8.84 -17.04
CA ASP A 137 -1.26 8.50 -18.37
C ASP A 137 0.27 8.52 -18.44
N ILE A 138 0.83 7.73 -19.35
CA ILE A 138 2.23 7.80 -19.74
C ILE A 138 2.39 8.77 -20.92
N TYR A 139 3.17 9.80 -20.71
CA TYR A 139 3.50 10.82 -21.70
C TYR A 139 4.91 10.62 -22.23
N LYS A 140 5.10 10.88 -23.53
CA LYS A 140 6.39 10.88 -24.21
C LYS A 140 6.74 12.32 -24.57
N PHE A 141 7.83 12.85 -24.00
CA PHE A 141 8.39 14.16 -24.32
C PHE A 141 9.59 13.99 -25.23
N ASN A 142 9.57 14.62 -26.42
CA ASN A 142 10.68 14.58 -27.36
C ASN A 142 11.64 15.77 -27.14
N LEU A 143 12.95 15.48 -27.03
CA LEU A 143 13.96 16.52 -26.75
C LEU A 143 14.20 17.50 -27.91
N ALA A 144 14.02 17.07 -29.17
CA ALA A 144 14.34 17.90 -30.33
C ALA A 144 13.28 18.97 -30.60
N ASP A 145 11.99 18.57 -30.62
CA ASP A 145 10.90 19.48 -30.95
C ASP A 145 10.08 19.95 -29.73
N LYS A 146 10.42 19.46 -28.52
CA LYS A 146 9.78 19.77 -27.23
C LYS A 146 8.28 19.42 -27.18
N LYS A 147 7.82 18.50 -28.03
CA LYS A 147 6.42 18.05 -28.03
C LYS A 147 6.21 16.91 -27.08
N THR A 148 5.01 16.90 -26.51
CA THR A 148 4.51 15.83 -25.64
C THR A 148 3.37 15.08 -26.34
N GLU A 149 3.41 13.76 -26.31
CA GLU A 149 2.40 12.83 -26.81
C GLU A 149 1.87 11.97 -25.66
N ASN A 150 0.55 11.78 -25.55
CA ASN A 150 -0.04 10.83 -24.60
C ASN A 150 -0.01 9.43 -25.23
N ILE A 151 0.63 8.47 -24.56
CA ILE A 151 0.82 7.11 -25.07
C ILE A 151 -0.32 6.18 -24.65
N THR A 152 -1.06 6.53 -23.59
CA THR A 152 -2.05 5.64 -22.97
C THR A 152 -3.45 6.26 -22.87
N GLU A 153 -3.74 7.26 -23.67
CA GLU A 153 -4.97 8.08 -23.66
C GLU A 153 -6.29 7.27 -23.63
N GLU A 154 -6.28 6.07 -24.20
CA GLU A 154 -7.47 5.21 -24.28
C GLU A 154 -7.81 4.51 -22.97
N ASN A 155 -6.86 4.34 -22.04
CA ASN A 155 -7.11 3.79 -20.71
C ASN A 155 -7.59 4.89 -19.76
N LYS A 156 -8.44 4.53 -18.78
CA LYS A 156 -9.00 5.48 -17.79
C LYS A 156 -8.76 5.05 -16.34
N GLY A 157 -7.97 4.00 -16.15
CA GLY A 157 -7.40 3.59 -14.88
C GLY A 157 -5.95 4.07 -14.74
N TYR A 158 -5.18 3.45 -13.87
CA TYR A 158 -3.75 3.75 -13.72
C TYR A 158 -2.92 3.18 -14.86
N ASP A 159 -1.99 3.98 -15.41
CA ASP A 159 -0.84 3.58 -16.22
C ASP A 159 0.43 4.08 -15.54
N THR A 160 1.31 3.16 -15.10
CA THR A 160 2.45 3.49 -14.23
C THR A 160 3.71 2.69 -14.58
N GLN A 161 4.83 3.05 -13.98
CA GLN A 161 6.10 2.31 -14.04
C GLN A 161 6.60 2.01 -15.47
N PRO A 162 6.74 3.02 -16.36
CA PRO A 162 7.29 2.78 -17.69
C PRO A 162 8.75 2.29 -17.62
N ALA A 163 9.05 1.19 -18.31
CA ALA A 163 10.40 0.66 -18.37
C ALA A 163 10.70 0.06 -19.74
N PHE A 164 11.90 0.33 -20.27
CA PHE A 164 12.33 -0.18 -21.56
C PHE A 164 13.17 -1.45 -21.45
N SER A 165 12.92 -2.40 -22.35
CA SER A 165 13.90 -3.44 -22.63
C SER A 165 15.13 -2.81 -23.33
N LYS A 166 16.28 -3.49 -23.27
CA LYS A 166 17.47 -3.06 -24.03
C LYS A 166 17.25 -3.05 -25.54
N ALA A 167 16.26 -3.80 -26.04
CA ALA A 167 15.87 -3.86 -27.44
C ALA A 167 14.88 -2.75 -27.86
N GLY A 168 14.38 -1.95 -26.90
CA GLY A 168 13.52 -0.79 -27.16
C GLY A 168 12.01 -1.02 -27.02
N ALA A 169 11.56 -2.17 -26.56
CA ALA A 169 10.16 -2.38 -26.23
C ALA A 169 9.84 -1.70 -24.88
N LEU A 170 8.78 -0.90 -24.82
CA LEU A 170 8.27 -0.30 -23.60
C LEU A 170 7.34 -1.27 -22.89
N ALA A 171 7.58 -1.53 -21.61
CA ALA A 171 6.62 -2.16 -20.71
C ALA A 171 6.12 -1.16 -19.68
N TYR A 172 4.88 -1.36 -19.20
CA TYR A 172 4.31 -0.57 -18.11
C TYR A 172 3.22 -1.36 -17.40
N LEU A 173 2.83 -0.91 -16.20
CA LEU A 173 1.71 -1.46 -15.47
C LEU A 173 0.42 -0.71 -15.80
N GLN A 174 -0.69 -1.45 -15.91
CA GLN A 174 -2.00 -0.90 -16.25
C GLN A 174 -3.11 -1.52 -15.40
N MET A 175 -3.94 -0.66 -14.82
CA MET A 175 -5.26 -1.00 -14.28
C MET A 175 -6.34 -0.47 -15.21
N LYS A 176 -7.45 -1.21 -15.36
CA LYS A 176 -8.49 -0.89 -16.35
C LYS A 176 -9.63 -0.06 -15.81
N THR A 177 -10.05 -0.35 -14.55
CA THR A 177 -11.31 0.17 -14.01
C THR A 177 -11.13 1.60 -13.53
N PRO A 178 -11.85 2.57 -14.11
CA PRO A 178 -11.79 3.97 -13.69
C PRO A 178 -12.18 4.13 -12.22
N GLY A 179 -11.38 4.90 -11.45
CA GLY A 179 -11.66 5.18 -10.04
C GLY A 179 -11.34 4.02 -9.08
N TYR A 180 -10.94 2.86 -9.57
CA TYR A 180 -10.62 1.69 -8.75
C TYR A 180 -9.10 1.53 -8.59
N GLU A 181 -8.55 1.99 -7.47
CA GLU A 181 -7.11 1.96 -7.21
C GLU A 181 -6.55 0.57 -6.88
N ALA A 182 -7.41 -0.38 -6.52
CA ALA A 182 -7.05 -1.75 -6.17
C ALA A 182 -7.43 -2.76 -7.25
N ASP A 183 -7.65 -2.29 -8.49
CA ASP A 183 -7.91 -3.14 -9.64
C ASP A 183 -6.71 -4.03 -9.96
N LYS A 184 -6.94 -5.05 -10.77
CA LYS A 184 -5.88 -5.89 -11.29
C LYS A 184 -4.86 -5.07 -12.06
N ASN A 185 -3.60 -5.18 -11.69
CA ASN A 185 -2.49 -4.51 -12.34
C ASN A 185 -1.83 -5.48 -13.34
N ASP A 186 -1.95 -5.18 -14.63
CA ASP A 186 -1.44 -5.98 -15.73
C ASP A 186 -0.12 -5.43 -16.30
N ILE A 187 0.73 -6.29 -16.88
CA ILE A 187 1.91 -5.88 -17.65
C ILE A 187 1.51 -5.69 -19.11
N ILE A 188 1.66 -4.46 -19.60
CA ILE A 188 1.43 -4.09 -20.99
C ILE A 188 2.75 -3.84 -21.69
N ILE A 189 2.90 -4.39 -22.91
CA ILE A 189 4.00 -4.04 -23.83
C ILE A 189 3.48 -3.10 -24.90
N PHE A 190 4.21 -2.03 -25.16
CA PHE A 190 4.00 -1.14 -26.28
C PHE A 190 5.22 -1.17 -27.21
N GLU A 191 5.06 -1.70 -28.40
CA GLU A 191 6.11 -1.79 -29.41
C GLU A 191 5.55 -1.52 -30.80
N ASN A 192 6.18 -0.62 -31.56
CA ASN A 192 5.80 -0.26 -32.94
C ASN A 192 4.31 0.13 -33.11
N GLY A 193 3.76 0.87 -32.16
CA GLY A 193 2.35 1.31 -32.16
C GLY A 193 1.33 0.23 -31.78
N VAL A 194 1.78 -0.94 -31.32
CA VAL A 194 0.90 -2.06 -30.91
C VAL A 194 1.04 -2.29 -29.41
N LYS A 195 -0.09 -2.40 -28.71
CA LYS A 195 -0.17 -2.76 -27.29
C LYS A 195 -0.54 -4.22 -27.14
N GLN A 196 0.12 -4.91 -26.18
CA GLN A 196 -0.15 -6.31 -25.83
C GLN A 196 -0.18 -6.46 -24.31
N ASN A 197 -1.28 -6.97 -23.77
CA ASN A 197 -1.38 -7.33 -22.36
C ASN A 197 -0.84 -8.75 -22.15
N LEU A 198 0.27 -8.89 -21.42
CA LEU A 198 0.94 -10.17 -21.18
C LEU A 198 0.27 -10.99 -20.07
N THR A 199 -0.42 -10.36 -19.13
CA THR A 199 -0.97 -11.00 -17.93
C THR A 199 -2.49 -11.07 -17.92
N SER A 200 -3.15 -10.76 -19.04
CA SER A 200 -4.62 -10.67 -19.15
C SER A 200 -5.37 -11.94 -18.70
N GLN A 201 -4.79 -13.12 -18.93
CA GLN A 201 -5.39 -14.41 -18.59
C GLN A 201 -4.97 -14.96 -17.21
N TRP A 202 -4.08 -14.28 -16.53
CA TRP A 202 -3.62 -14.67 -15.21
C TRP A 202 -4.51 -14.06 -14.11
N ASP A 203 -4.93 -14.89 -13.15
CA ASP A 203 -5.79 -14.49 -12.04
C ASP A 203 -4.97 -13.98 -10.84
N GLY A 204 -4.23 -12.90 -11.05
CA GLY A 204 -3.39 -12.24 -10.06
C GLY A 204 -3.10 -10.80 -10.45
N THR A 205 -2.43 -10.06 -9.58
CA THR A 205 -2.04 -8.66 -9.76
C THR A 205 -0.54 -8.48 -9.62
N VAL A 206 0.07 -7.59 -10.41
CA VAL A 206 1.51 -7.32 -10.44
C VAL A 206 1.84 -6.14 -9.52
N ASN A 207 2.82 -6.29 -8.61
CA ASN A 207 3.27 -5.19 -7.76
C ASN A 207 4.36 -4.33 -8.41
N GLY A 208 5.29 -4.98 -9.10
CA GLY A 208 6.39 -4.31 -9.80
C GLY A 208 7.16 -5.31 -10.64
N PHE A 209 7.87 -4.84 -11.66
CA PHE A 209 8.52 -5.72 -12.63
C PHE A 209 9.92 -5.25 -13.03
N LEU A 210 10.68 -6.19 -13.61
CA LEU A 210 12.01 -5.96 -14.18
C LEU A 210 12.14 -6.71 -15.51
N TRP A 211 12.57 -6.01 -16.57
CA TRP A 211 12.98 -6.66 -17.81
C TRP A 211 14.20 -7.55 -17.60
N ALA A 212 14.12 -8.77 -18.07
CA ALA A 212 15.28 -9.68 -18.14
C ALA A 212 16.33 -9.16 -19.12
N SER A 213 17.60 -9.46 -18.85
CA SER A 213 18.73 -9.11 -19.71
C SER A 213 18.66 -9.72 -21.12
N ASN A 214 17.91 -10.82 -21.25
CA ASN A 214 17.67 -11.50 -22.53
C ASN A 214 16.64 -10.79 -23.45
N ASN A 215 15.97 -9.72 -22.98
CA ASN A 215 14.89 -8.98 -23.66
C ASN A 215 13.67 -9.85 -24.07
N LYS A 216 13.47 -11.00 -23.44
CA LYS A 216 12.38 -11.95 -23.76
C LYS A 216 11.53 -12.31 -22.56
N ASP A 217 12.06 -12.14 -21.37
CA ASP A 217 11.36 -12.41 -20.14
C ASP A 217 11.18 -11.14 -19.33
N ILE A 218 10.14 -11.08 -18.52
CA ILE A 218 9.91 -10.07 -17.50
C ILE A 218 9.74 -10.80 -16.18
N TYR A 219 10.55 -10.45 -15.19
CA TYR A 219 10.40 -10.90 -13.81
C TYR A 219 9.55 -9.89 -13.05
N PHE A 220 8.68 -10.38 -12.17
CA PHE A 220 7.83 -9.51 -11.37
C PHE A 220 7.53 -10.12 -9.99
N THR A 221 7.10 -9.27 -9.06
CA THR A 221 6.58 -9.72 -7.77
C THR A 221 5.06 -9.60 -7.76
N ALA A 222 4.42 -10.54 -7.07
CA ALA A 222 2.97 -10.56 -6.95
C ALA A 222 2.53 -11.24 -5.64
N PRO A 223 1.38 -10.82 -5.07
CA PRO A 223 0.78 -11.50 -3.94
C PRO A 223 0.18 -12.84 -4.37
N VAL A 224 0.42 -13.87 -3.57
CA VAL A 224 -0.15 -15.20 -3.73
C VAL A 224 -0.22 -15.93 -2.39
N ASP A 225 -1.40 -16.46 -2.05
CA ASP A 225 -1.60 -17.30 -0.87
C ASP A 225 -1.03 -16.73 0.43
N GLY A 226 -1.23 -15.42 0.69
CA GLY A 226 -0.73 -14.74 1.88
C GLY A 226 0.78 -14.52 1.90
N THR A 227 1.42 -14.48 0.75
CA THR A 227 2.86 -14.19 0.56
C THR A 227 3.08 -13.29 -0.66
N GLN A 228 4.29 -12.78 -0.82
CA GLN A 228 4.75 -12.08 -2.02
C GLN A 228 5.83 -12.94 -2.69
N GLN A 229 5.61 -13.36 -3.93
CA GLN A 229 6.53 -14.29 -4.61
C GLN A 229 7.06 -13.72 -5.93
N ILE A 230 8.11 -14.36 -6.46
CA ILE A 230 8.69 -14.05 -7.77
C ILE A 230 7.95 -14.83 -8.84
N PHE A 231 7.57 -14.12 -9.89
CA PHE A 231 6.98 -14.66 -11.11
C PHE A 231 7.80 -14.26 -12.33
N LYS A 232 7.53 -14.95 -13.43
CA LYS A 232 8.05 -14.64 -14.76
C LYS A 232 6.91 -14.68 -15.76
N VAL A 233 6.93 -13.77 -16.73
CA VAL A 233 6.13 -13.85 -17.94
C VAL A 233 7.04 -13.71 -19.15
N ASP A 234 6.82 -14.53 -20.20
CA ASP A 234 7.54 -14.42 -21.45
C ASP A 234 6.95 -13.31 -22.33
N TYR A 235 7.84 -12.57 -23.00
CA TYR A 235 7.45 -11.65 -24.06
C TYR A 235 7.59 -12.35 -25.42
N PRO A 236 6.50 -12.79 -26.04
CA PRO A 236 6.54 -13.57 -27.27
C PRO A 236 6.91 -12.74 -28.51
N GLY A 237 7.16 -11.44 -28.35
CA GLY A 237 7.49 -10.53 -29.44
C GLY A 237 6.35 -10.43 -30.47
N LYS A 238 6.71 -10.33 -31.74
CA LYS A 238 5.73 -10.16 -32.84
C LYS A 238 4.86 -11.41 -33.12
N THR A 239 5.14 -12.54 -32.48
CA THR A 239 4.44 -13.82 -32.78
C THR A 239 3.03 -13.90 -32.20
N ARG A 240 2.60 -12.97 -31.37
CA ARG A 240 1.27 -12.87 -30.71
C ARG A 240 0.79 -14.19 -30.06
N LYS A 241 1.72 -15.06 -29.66
CA LYS A 241 1.37 -16.20 -28.80
C LYS A 241 0.91 -15.66 -27.45
N MET A 242 0.02 -16.40 -26.82
CA MET A 242 -0.41 -16.08 -25.46
C MET A 242 0.81 -16.20 -24.52
N ALA A 243 1.08 -15.17 -23.74
CA ALA A 243 2.14 -15.20 -22.75
C ALA A 243 1.75 -16.13 -21.60
N VAL A 244 2.75 -16.79 -21.00
CA VAL A 244 2.54 -17.72 -19.90
C VAL A 244 3.19 -17.14 -18.66
N VAL A 245 2.41 -17.01 -17.59
CA VAL A 245 2.90 -16.62 -16.27
C VAL A 245 3.36 -17.85 -15.52
N GLU A 246 4.60 -17.83 -15.04
CA GLU A 246 5.22 -18.90 -14.24
C GLU A 246 5.60 -18.37 -12.87
N GLN A 247 5.16 -19.04 -11.80
CA GLN A 247 5.66 -18.79 -10.44
C GLN A 247 7.05 -19.41 -10.27
N LEU A 248 8.04 -18.59 -9.92
CA LEU A 248 9.43 -19.03 -9.77
C LEU A 248 9.79 -19.36 -8.32
N SER A 249 9.26 -18.64 -7.36
CA SER A 249 9.53 -18.87 -5.93
C SER A 249 8.28 -19.25 -5.17
N GLN A 250 8.46 -19.96 -4.06
CA GLN A 250 7.41 -20.28 -3.11
C GLN A 250 8.01 -20.46 -1.71
N GLY A 251 7.22 -20.17 -0.67
CA GLY A 251 7.64 -20.32 0.71
C GLY A 251 6.93 -19.34 1.62
N GLN A 252 7.11 -19.49 2.93
CA GLN A 252 6.50 -18.61 3.93
C GLN A 252 7.40 -17.38 4.18
N PHE A 253 7.48 -16.51 3.19
CA PHE A 253 8.22 -15.26 3.18
C PHE A 253 7.68 -14.33 2.07
N ASP A 254 8.04 -13.07 2.14
CA ASP A 254 7.77 -12.09 1.09
C ASP A 254 9.06 -11.71 0.35
N VAL A 255 9.01 -11.75 -0.98
CA VAL A 255 9.95 -11.03 -1.83
C VAL A 255 9.39 -9.65 -2.11
N THR A 256 9.94 -8.64 -1.45
CA THR A 256 9.40 -7.27 -1.48
C THR A 256 9.84 -6.47 -2.70
N GLY A 257 10.89 -6.93 -3.41
CA GLY A 257 11.34 -6.30 -4.65
C GLY A 257 12.41 -7.10 -5.38
N ILE A 258 12.46 -6.92 -6.69
CA ILE A 258 13.52 -7.42 -7.56
C ILE A 258 14.40 -6.24 -7.95
N VAL A 259 15.62 -6.19 -7.42
CA VAL A 259 16.53 -5.05 -7.59
C VAL A 259 17.29 -5.11 -8.92
N ALA A 260 17.75 -6.30 -9.29
CA ALA A 260 18.56 -6.51 -10.50
C ALA A 260 18.56 -7.98 -10.94
N GLU A 261 18.93 -8.19 -12.21
CA GLU A 261 19.33 -9.49 -12.74
C GLU A 261 20.78 -9.46 -13.16
N ASN A 262 21.55 -10.48 -12.76
CA ASN A 262 22.93 -10.66 -13.17
C ASN A 262 23.28 -12.14 -13.33
N ASN A 263 23.70 -12.55 -14.55
CA ASN A 263 24.20 -13.89 -14.84
C ASN A 263 23.26 -15.03 -14.38
N GLY A 264 21.96 -14.91 -14.61
CA GLY A 264 20.97 -15.93 -14.24
C GLY A 264 20.61 -15.94 -12.76
N GLN A 265 20.94 -14.88 -12.04
CA GLN A 265 20.53 -14.65 -10.67
C GLN A 265 19.74 -13.34 -10.54
N LEU A 266 18.68 -13.34 -9.76
CA LEU A 266 17.99 -12.14 -9.34
C LEU A 266 18.55 -11.68 -7.99
N ILE A 267 18.77 -10.40 -7.83
CA ILE A 267 19.03 -9.77 -6.53
C ILE A 267 17.70 -9.23 -6.02
N VAL A 268 17.31 -9.68 -4.84
CA VAL A 268 15.99 -9.40 -4.28
C VAL A 268 16.07 -8.98 -2.82
N THR A 269 15.06 -8.27 -2.35
CA THR A 269 14.81 -8.05 -0.93
C THR A 269 13.78 -9.06 -0.43
N ARG A 270 14.04 -9.68 0.72
CA ARG A 270 13.18 -10.71 1.30
C ARG A 270 13.00 -10.48 2.80
N THR A 271 11.78 -10.70 3.27
CA THR A 271 11.35 -10.57 4.68
C THR A 271 10.39 -11.69 5.06
N ASP A 272 10.13 -11.84 6.35
CA ASP A 272 9.01 -12.61 6.89
C ASP A 272 8.49 -11.95 8.18
N MET A 273 7.40 -12.46 8.76
CA MET A 273 6.78 -11.86 9.95
C MET A 273 7.73 -11.76 11.16
N ASN A 274 8.81 -12.55 11.20
CA ASN A 274 9.78 -12.56 12.28
C ASN A 274 11.08 -11.82 11.95
N HIS A 275 11.35 -11.53 10.69
CA HIS A 275 12.64 -10.99 10.25
C HIS A 275 12.44 -9.79 9.32
N ALA A 276 13.13 -8.70 9.64
CA ALA A 276 13.22 -7.53 8.77
C ALA A 276 13.92 -7.89 7.44
N SER A 277 13.71 -7.05 6.42
CA SER A 277 14.24 -7.29 5.08
C SER A 277 15.77 -7.41 5.04
N GLU A 278 16.23 -8.45 4.34
CA GLU A 278 17.63 -8.68 3.98
C GLU A 278 17.75 -8.86 2.46
N ILE A 279 18.96 -8.72 1.93
CA ILE A 279 19.23 -8.92 0.50
C ILE A 279 19.60 -10.39 0.25
N PHE A 280 18.98 -10.95 -0.78
CA PHE A 280 19.22 -12.32 -1.24
C PHE A 280 19.56 -12.35 -2.73
N SER A 281 20.31 -13.35 -3.17
CA SER A 281 20.30 -13.79 -4.56
C SER A 281 19.32 -14.95 -4.72
N PHE A 282 18.63 -14.98 -5.85
CA PHE A 282 17.76 -16.07 -6.27
C PHE A 282 18.27 -16.63 -7.60
N ASP A 283 18.69 -17.89 -7.60
CA ASP A 283 19.21 -18.58 -8.79
C ASP A 283 18.04 -19.06 -9.65
N LEU A 284 17.95 -18.57 -10.88
CA LEU A 284 16.85 -18.85 -11.80
C LEU A 284 16.77 -20.30 -12.27
N LYS A 285 17.90 -21.04 -12.25
CA LYS A 285 17.97 -22.43 -12.67
C LYS A 285 17.58 -23.40 -11.56
N SER A 286 18.19 -23.23 -10.39
CA SER A 286 17.92 -24.09 -9.22
C SER A 286 16.70 -23.66 -8.43
N LYS A 287 16.19 -22.44 -8.63
CA LYS A 287 15.10 -21.81 -7.87
C LYS A 287 15.38 -21.74 -6.37
N THR A 288 16.65 -21.49 -6.00
CA THR A 288 17.09 -21.41 -4.60
C THR A 288 17.55 -20.01 -4.23
N PHE A 289 17.29 -19.64 -2.97
CA PHE A 289 17.76 -18.39 -2.38
C PHE A 289 19.09 -18.56 -1.67
N LYS A 290 19.95 -17.54 -1.73
CA LYS A 290 21.14 -17.39 -0.89
C LYS A 290 21.12 -16.00 -0.26
N GLN A 291 21.19 -15.94 1.07
CA GLN A 291 21.26 -14.68 1.80
C GLN A 291 22.63 -14.01 1.56
N LEU A 292 22.60 -12.72 1.21
CA LEU A 292 23.79 -11.91 0.94
C LEU A 292 24.12 -10.95 2.08
N THR A 293 23.11 -10.45 2.81
CA THR A 293 23.26 -9.57 3.96
C THR A 293 22.80 -10.29 5.23
N GLN A 294 23.41 -9.98 6.37
CA GLN A 294 23.13 -10.61 7.66
C GLN A 294 23.12 -9.57 8.79
N VAL A 295 22.54 -8.40 8.51
CA VAL A 295 22.61 -7.23 9.40
C VAL A 295 22.03 -7.53 10.78
N ASN A 296 20.93 -8.30 10.81
CA ASN A 296 20.17 -8.57 12.03
C ASN A 296 20.36 -10.00 12.59
N ASN A 297 21.17 -10.86 11.96
CA ASN A 297 21.27 -12.28 12.36
C ASN A 297 21.74 -12.47 13.80
N GLU A 298 22.72 -11.67 14.26
CA GLU A 298 23.20 -11.74 15.65
C GLU A 298 22.11 -11.36 16.65
N PHE A 299 21.27 -10.36 16.30
CA PHE A 299 20.16 -9.94 17.14
C PHE A 299 19.07 -11.02 17.21
N TYR A 300 18.62 -11.52 16.07
CA TYR A 300 17.59 -12.56 16.02
C TYR A 300 18.04 -13.89 16.66
N GLY A 301 19.33 -14.23 16.56
CA GLY A 301 19.89 -15.42 17.21
C GLY A 301 19.83 -15.41 18.75
N LYS A 302 19.49 -14.28 19.37
CA LYS A 302 19.32 -14.13 20.83
C LYS A 302 17.84 -14.12 21.26
N LEU A 303 16.90 -14.19 20.31
CA LEU A 303 15.46 -14.10 20.57
C LEU A 303 14.79 -15.47 20.41
N ASP A 304 13.84 -15.73 21.30
CA ASP A 304 12.84 -16.77 21.09
C ASP A 304 11.77 -16.21 20.16
N LEU A 305 11.71 -16.71 18.93
CA LEU A 305 10.80 -16.21 17.91
C LEU A 305 9.43 -16.93 17.98
N PRO A 306 8.33 -16.25 17.65
CA PRO A 306 7.00 -16.86 17.56
C PRO A 306 6.92 -17.84 16.39
N THR A 307 5.98 -18.78 16.51
CA THR A 307 5.63 -19.69 15.41
C THR A 307 4.49 -19.06 14.59
N VAL A 308 4.66 -19.00 13.27
CA VAL A 308 3.65 -18.52 12.33
C VAL A 308 3.05 -19.71 11.59
N GLU A 309 1.77 -19.95 11.78
CA GLU A 309 1.05 -21.07 11.18
C GLU A 309 0.08 -20.60 10.10
N LYS A 310 0.05 -21.33 8.98
CA LYS A 310 -0.96 -21.18 7.93
C LYS A 310 -2.16 -22.05 8.26
N ARG A 311 -3.34 -21.47 8.40
CA ARG A 311 -4.61 -22.16 8.64
C ARG A 311 -5.60 -21.83 7.55
N MET A 312 -6.48 -22.80 7.23
CA MET A 312 -7.61 -22.57 6.33
C MET A 312 -8.89 -22.59 7.15
N VAL A 313 -9.69 -21.55 7.01
CA VAL A 313 -10.99 -21.42 7.69
C VAL A 313 -12.09 -21.39 6.63
N THR A 314 -13.13 -22.20 6.82
CA THR A 314 -14.31 -22.16 5.96
C THR A 314 -15.19 -20.98 6.37
N THR A 315 -15.42 -20.06 5.47
CA THR A 315 -16.32 -18.92 5.69
C THR A 315 -17.79 -19.36 5.70
N LYS A 316 -18.66 -18.51 6.21
CA LYS A 316 -20.11 -18.78 6.31
C LYS A 316 -20.75 -19.13 4.96
N ASP A 317 -20.24 -18.60 3.86
CA ASP A 317 -20.68 -18.90 2.50
C ASP A 317 -19.91 -20.07 1.83
N GLY A 318 -19.10 -20.81 2.61
CA GLY A 318 -18.44 -22.06 2.20
C GLY A 318 -17.12 -21.89 1.45
N LYS A 319 -16.59 -20.67 1.34
CA LYS A 319 -15.27 -20.45 0.72
C LYS A 319 -14.13 -20.76 1.71
N GLN A 320 -12.93 -21.04 1.20
CA GLN A 320 -11.75 -21.29 2.02
C GLN A 320 -10.93 -20.00 2.16
N MET A 321 -10.78 -19.53 3.38
CA MET A 321 -10.04 -18.33 3.72
C MET A 321 -8.73 -18.70 4.42
N LEU A 322 -7.61 -18.15 3.95
CA LEU A 322 -6.32 -18.26 4.62
C LEU A 322 -6.30 -17.38 5.87
N VAL A 323 -5.83 -17.93 6.98
CA VAL A 323 -5.62 -17.22 8.24
C VAL A 323 -4.21 -17.49 8.74
N TRP A 324 -3.43 -16.44 8.96
CA TRP A 324 -2.18 -16.56 9.71
C TRP A 324 -2.48 -16.60 11.20
N VAL A 325 -1.94 -17.59 11.90
CA VAL A 325 -2.01 -17.72 13.36
C VAL A 325 -0.59 -17.62 13.91
N ILE A 326 -0.34 -16.58 14.69
CA ILE A 326 0.98 -16.34 15.27
C ILE A 326 0.91 -16.74 16.74
N LEU A 327 1.67 -17.77 17.10
CA LEU A 327 1.73 -18.35 18.44
C LEU A 327 2.90 -17.76 19.24
N PRO A 328 2.74 -17.53 20.55
CA PRO A 328 3.82 -17.04 21.41
C PRO A 328 5.11 -17.87 21.31
N PRO A 329 6.30 -17.27 21.55
CA PRO A 329 7.50 -18.03 21.79
C PRO A 329 7.28 -19.07 22.90
N ASN A 330 7.90 -20.24 22.76
CA ASN A 330 7.78 -21.34 23.73
C ASN A 330 6.30 -21.74 24.02
N PHE A 331 5.49 -21.74 22.96
CA PHE A 331 4.06 -22.06 23.04
C PHE A 331 3.80 -23.41 23.69
N ASP A 332 2.89 -23.43 24.70
CA ASP A 332 2.44 -24.63 25.38
C ASP A 332 0.94 -24.84 25.16
N LYS A 333 0.56 -25.84 24.39
CA LYS A 333 -0.83 -26.17 24.05
C LYS A 333 -1.73 -26.46 25.26
N ASN A 334 -1.15 -26.70 26.45
CA ASN A 334 -1.89 -26.96 27.68
C ASN A 334 -2.22 -25.69 28.47
N LYS A 335 -1.71 -24.54 28.05
CA LYS A 335 -2.01 -23.22 28.62
C LYS A 335 -3.09 -22.53 27.81
N LYS A 336 -3.73 -21.53 28.42
CA LYS A 336 -4.70 -20.66 27.75
C LYS A 336 -4.08 -19.28 27.52
N TYR A 337 -4.27 -18.76 26.30
CA TYR A 337 -3.69 -17.50 25.85
C TYR A 337 -4.78 -16.49 25.46
N PRO A 338 -4.63 -15.22 25.83
CA PRO A 338 -5.44 -14.14 25.26
C PRO A 338 -5.15 -14.06 23.76
N THR A 339 -6.19 -13.76 22.98
CA THR A 339 -6.09 -13.82 21.52
C THR A 339 -6.60 -12.54 20.88
N LEU A 340 -5.86 -12.03 19.93
CA LEU A 340 -6.14 -10.80 19.18
C LEU A 340 -6.54 -11.11 17.74
N LEU A 341 -7.72 -10.67 17.33
CA LEU A 341 -8.08 -10.58 15.93
C LEU A 341 -7.41 -9.35 15.34
N TYR A 342 -6.54 -9.53 14.36
CA TYR A 342 -5.94 -8.44 13.61
C TYR A 342 -6.74 -8.13 12.36
N ALA A 343 -7.30 -6.93 12.30
CA ALA A 343 -7.99 -6.40 11.13
C ALA A 343 -7.02 -5.56 10.30
N GLN A 344 -6.64 -6.09 9.13
CA GLN A 344 -5.74 -5.43 8.19
C GLN A 344 -6.42 -4.22 7.53
N GLY A 345 -5.64 -3.15 7.34
CA GLY A 345 -6.03 -1.95 6.57
C GLY A 345 -6.15 -2.21 5.06
N GLY A 346 -6.30 -1.16 4.32
CA GLY A 346 -6.53 -1.17 2.87
C GLY A 346 -7.85 -0.49 2.53
N PRO A 347 -8.93 -1.19 2.10
CA PRO A 347 -9.26 -2.60 2.35
C PRO A 347 -8.54 -3.65 1.48
N GLN A 348 -8.11 -3.29 0.29
CA GLN A 348 -7.46 -4.21 -0.64
C GLN A 348 -5.93 -4.18 -0.47
N SER A 349 -5.45 -4.68 0.67
CA SER A 349 -4.02 -4.79 1.00
C SER A 349 -3.69 -6.21 1.43
N ALA A 350 -2.68 -6.81 0.82
CA ALA A 350 -2.28 -8.18 1.12
C ALA A 350 -1.86 -8.35 2.58
N LEU A 351 -2.42 -9.33 3.28
CA LEU A 351 -1.94 -9.77 4.57
C LEU A 351 -0.96 -10.92 4.35
N SER A 352 0.27 -10.54 4.05
CA SER A 352 1.36 -11.44 3.67
C SER A 352 2.34 -11.68 4.83
N GLN A 353 3.55 -12.07 4.54
CA GLN A 353 4.63 -12.28 5.52
C GLN A 353 5.39 -10.97 5.82
N PHE A 354 4.71 -9.81 5.76
CA PHE A 354 5.35 -8.51 5.98
C PHE A 354 5.89 -8.35 7.41
N TYR A 355 7.03 -7.70 7.53
CA TYR A 355 7.57 -7.24 8.81
C TYR A 355 7.18 -5.78 9.06
N SER A 356 6.64 -5.50 10.22
CA SER A 356 6.24 -4.13 10.60
C SER A 356 6.76 -3.77 11.98
N THR A 357 7.24 -2.54 12.13
CA THR A 357 7.63 -2.00 13.45
C THR A 357 6.44 -1.50 14.26
N ARG A 358 5.36 -1.09 13.60
CA ARG A 358 4.10 -0.66 14.23
C ARG A 358 3.23 -1.87 14.58
N TRP A 359 2.76 -2.61 13.59
CA TRP A 359 1.98 -3.84 13.75
C TRP A 359 2.93 -5.04 13.82
N ASN A 360 3.76 -5.08 14.86
CA ASN A 360 4.77 -6.10 15.05
C ASN A 360 4.19 -7.34 15.73
N PHE A 361 3.84 -8.35 14.93
CA PHE A 361 3.27 -9.60 15.45
C PHE A 361 4.24 -10.37 16.34
N GLN A 362 5.55 -10.31 16.05
CA GLN A 362 6.59 -10.90 16.88
C GLN A 362 6.56 -10.33 18.30
N LEU A 363 6.47 -9.00 18.42
CA LEU A 363 6.40 -8.33 19.72
C LEU A 363 5.09 -8.65 20.45
N MET A 364 3.95 -8.64 19.74
CA MET A 364 2.64 -9.00 20.33
C MET A 364 2.64 -10.44 20.85
N ALA A 365 3.19 -11.38 20.08
CA ALA A 365 3.28 -12.77 20.48
C ALA A 365 4.25 -12.96 21.67
N SER A 366 5.35 -12.21 21.74
CA SER A 366 6.30 -12.26 22.87
C SER A 366 5.70 -11.74 24.17
N GLU A 367 4.69 -10.86 24.11
CA GLU A 367 3.89 -10.44 25.27
C GLU A 367 2.80 -11.45 25.67
N GLY A 368 2.75 -12.61 25.02
CA GLY A 368 1.88 -13.73 25.36
C GLY A 368 0.54 -13.77 24.65
N TYR A 369 0.33 -12.97 23.59
CA TYR A 369 -0.90 -12.99 22.80
C TYR A 369 -0.78 -13.94 21.60
N ILE A 370 -1.87 -14.65 21.29
CA ILE A 370 -2.05 -15.29 19.98
C ILE A 370 -2.64 -14.23 19.04
N ILE A 371 -2.09 -14.13 17.82
CA ILE A 371 -2.64 -13.22 16.79
C ILE A 371 -3.33 -14.06 15.71
N VAL A 372 -4.58 -13.71 15.41
CA VAL A 372 -5.38 -14.28 14.31
C VAL A 372 -5.49 -13.22 13.24
N ALA A 373 -4.86 -13.47 12.11
CA ALA A 373 -4.70 -12.50 11.02
C ALA A 373 -5.27 -13.08 9.71
N PRO A 374 -6.60 -12.92 9.46
CA PRO A 374 -7.28 -13.52 8.31
C PRO A 374 -7.08 -12.73 7.02
N ASN A 375 -6.86 -13.44 5.93
CA ASN A 375 -6.89 -12.93 4.56
C ASN A 375 -8.35 -12.88 4.05
N ARG A 376 -9.15 -12.02 4.67
CA ARG A 376 -10.56 -11.84 4.35
C ARG A 376 -10.78 -11.32 2.93
N ARG A 377 -12.00 -11.38 2.43
CA ARG A 377 -12.35 -10.79 1.13
C ARG A 377 -11.93 -9.33 1.01
N GLY A 378 -11.49 -8.95 -0.19
CA GLY A 378 -10.84 -7.69 -0.51
C GLY A 378 -9.31 -7.76 -0.53
N MET A 379 -8.68 -8.81 -0.01
CA MET A 379 -7.22 -8.92 0.00
C MET A 379 -6.70 -9.55 -1.28
N PRO A 380 -5.67 -8.97 -1.97
CA PRO A 380 -5.09 -9.55 -3.17
C PRO A 380 -4.29 -10.81 -2.86
N GLY A 381 -4.08 -11.65 -3.90
CA GLY A 381 -3.35 -12.91 -3.81
C GLY A 381 -4.23 -14.15 -3.65
N HIS A 382 -5.55 -13.98 -3.70
CA HIS A 382 -6.54 -15.05 -3.62
C HIS A 382 -7.52 -15.03 -4.80
N GLY A 383 -7.09 -14.47 -5.94
CA GLY A 383 -7.87 -14.23 -7.14
C GLY A 383 -8.44 -12.81 -7.21
N VAL A 384 -8.70 -12.36 -8.44
CA VAL A 384 -9.21 -11.00 -8.72
C VAL A 384 -10.62 -10.80 -8.16
N GLU A 385 -11.48 -11.84 -8.24
CA GLU A 385 -12.83 -11.81 -7.67
C GLU A 385 -12.81 -11.62 -6.15
N TRP A 386 -11.92 -12.36 -5.43
CA TRP A 386 -11.76 -12.23 -3.99
C TRP A 386 -11.36 -10.82 -3.57
N ASN A 387 -10.46 -10.20 -4.35
CA ASN A 387 -10.02 -8.82 -4.14
C ASN A 387 -11.17 -7.81 -4.36
N ALA A 388 -11.96 -7.97 -5.41
CA ALA A 388 -13.05 -7.05 -5.75
C ALA A 388 -14.31 -7.19 -4.86
N ASP A 389 -14.50 -8.33 -4.22
CA ASP A 389 -15.72 -8.72 -3.46
C ASP A 389 -16.03 -7.79 -2.26
N ILE A 390 -15.13 -6.89 -1.91
CA ILE A 390 -15.31 -5.93 -0.81
C ILE A 390 -15.88 -4.59 -1.26
N SER A 391 -15.70 -4.21 -2.52
CA SER A 391 -16.22 -2.95 -3.05
C SER A 391 -17.75 -2.93 -2.99
N GLY A 392 -18.33 -1.91 -2.35
CA GLY A 392 -19.76 -1.81 -2.07
C GLY A 392 -20.27 -2.71 -0.93
N ASP A 393 -19.39 -3.45 -0.23
CA ASP A 393 -19.77 -4.42 0.79
C ASP A 393 -18.89 -4.39 2.06
N TRP A 394 -18.38 -3.24 2.45
CA TRP A 394 -17.44 -3.08 3.57
C TRP A 394 -17.93 -3.71 4.88
N GLY A 395 -19.20 -3.52 5.25
CA GLY A 395 -19.83 -4.08 6.45
C GLY A 395 -20.44 -5.48 6.26
N GLY A 396 -20.28 -6.09 5.07
CA GLY A 396 -20.87 -7.38 4.73
C GLY A 396 -19.92 -8.57 4.90
N LYS A 397 -19.56 -9.20 3.79
CA LYS A 397 -18.77 -10.45 3.78
C LYS A 397 -17.43 -10.31 4.49
N ALA A 398 -16.71 -9.19 4.34
CA ALA A 398 -15.41 -8.98 4.98
C ALA A 398 -15.52 -8.96 6.50
N MET A 399 -16.58 -8.40 7.07
CA MET A 399 -16.82 -8.43 8.51
C MET A 399 -17.20 -9.83 8.99
N GLN A 400 -18.00 -10.56 8.22
CA GLN A 400 -18.32 -11.95 8.52
C GLN A 400 -17.06 -12.84 8.48
N ASP A 401 -16.15 -12.63 7.54
CA ASP A 401 -14.88 -13.35 7.46
C ASP A 401 -14.03 -13.17 8.73
N TYR A 402 -13.99 -11.96 9.31
CA TYR A 402 -13.32 -11.73 10.59
C TYR A 402 -13.97 -12.54 11.73
N LEU A 403 -15.30 -12.56 11.79
CA LEU A 403 -16.04 -13.35 12.80
C LEU A 403 -15.84 -14.84 12.59
N ASP A 404 -15.88 -15.33 11.37
CA ASP A 404 -15.64 -16.74 11.03
C ASP A 404 -14.21 -17.17 11.43
N ALA A 405 -13.20 -16.31 11.22
CA ALA A 405 -11.83 -16.58 11.60
C ALA A 405 -11.65 -16.70 13.11
N ILE A 406 -12.12 -15.72 13.87
CA ILE A 406 -11.97 -15.76 15.35
C ILE A 406 -12.80 -16.88 15.97
N ASP A 407 -14.00 -17.16 15.47
CA ASP A 407 -14.84 -18.25 15.93
C ASP A 407 -14.21 -19.62 15.65
N ALA A 408 -13.54 -19.78 14.50
CA ALA A 408 -12.84 -21.02 14.15
C ALA A 408 -11.66 -21.27 15.09
N ILE A 409 -10.79 -20.26 15.28
CA ILE A 409 -9.58 -20.38 16.11
C ILE A 409 -9.93 -20.48 17.60
N SER A 410 -11.01 -19.84 18.04
CA SER A 410 -11.49 -19.93 19.44
C SER A 410 -11.95 -21.33 19.84
N LYS A 411 -12.08 -22.28 18.93
CA LYS A 411 -12.37 -23.69 19.25
C LYS A 411 -11.16 -24.44 19.81
N GLU A 412 -9.98 -23.92 19.58
CA GLU A 412 -8.74 -24.51 20.09
C GLU A 412 -8.67 -24.42 21.62
N ALA A 413 -8.23 -25.50 22.27
CA ALA A 413 -8.23 -25.60 23.73
C ALA A 413 -7.31 -24.57 24.41
N TYR A 414 -6.30 -24.12 23.70
CA TYR A 414 -5.32 -23.12 24.18
C TYR A 414 -5.79 -21.67 24.02
N VAL A 415 -6.92 -21.39 23.37
CA VAL A 415 -7.50 -20.05 23.28
C VAL A 415 -8.35 -19.76 24.51
N ASP A 416 -8.08 -18.63 25.16
CA ASP A 416 -8.93 -18.13 26.23
C ASP A 416 -10.08 -17.28 25.65
N LYS A 417 -11.27 -17.89 25.58
CA LYS A 417 -12.45 -17.25 25.01
C LYS A 417 -12.94 -16.02 25.79
N ASP A 418 -12.56 -15.93 27.07
CA ASP A 418 -12.91 -14.80 27.93
C ASP A 418 -11.93 -13.64 27.79
N ARG A 419 -10.86 -13.81 27.00
CA ARG A 419 -9.83 -12.81 26.74
C ARG A 419 -9.56 -12.66 25.23
N LEU A 420 -10.59 -12.27 24.46
CA LEU A 420 -10.48 -11.96 23.05
C LEU A 420 -10.48 -10.44 22.84
N GLY A 421 -9.58 -9.94 22.01
CA GLY A 421 -9.52 -8.54 21.58
C GLY A 421 -9.55 -8.41 20.06
N ALA A 422 -9.95 -7.25 19.54
CA ALA A 422 -9.81 -6.94 18.11
C ALA A 422 -9.07 -5.62 17.92
N ILE A 423 -8.10 -5.62 17.00
CA ILE A 423 -7.17 -4.53 16.76
C ILE A 423 -7.04 -4.25 15.27
N GLY A 424 -6.84 -2.99 14.87
CA GLY A 424 -6.62 -2.66 13.46
C GLY A 424 -6.47 -1.18 13.19
N ALA A 425 -5.96 -0.85 11.99
CA ALA A 425 -5.78 0.53 11.55
C ALA A 425 -6.44 0.78 10.19
N SER A 426 -6.78 2.04 9.90
CA SER A 426 -7.37 2.44 8.61
C SER A 426 -8.70 1.72 8.37
N PHE A 427 -8.84 0.98 7.28
CA PHE A 427 -9.96 0.07 7.11
C PHE A 427 -10.04 -0.96 8.26
N GLY A 428 -8.90 -1.39 8.84
CA GLY A 428 -8.89 -2.23 10.03
C GLY A 428 -9.47 -1.52 11.25
N GLY A 429 -9.22 -0.21 11.41
CA GLY A 429 -9.85 0.63 12.42
C GLY A 429 -11.35 0.81 12.21
N TYR A 430 -11.79 0.97 10.94
CA TYR A 430 -13.20 0.87 10.55
C TYR A 430 -13.81 -0.47 11.00
N SER A 431 -13.12 -1.56 10.71
CA SER A 431 -13.57 -2.90 11.09
C SER A 431 -13.75 -3.03 12.60
N VAL A 432 -12.81 -2.49 13.38
CA VAL A 432 -12.90 -2.46 14.85
C VAL A 432 -14.11 -1.64 15.31
N PHE A 433 -14.35 -0.46 14.76
CA PHE A 433 -15.52 0.35 15.11
C PHE A 433 -16.84 -0.33 14.72
N TRP A 434 -16.86 -0.99 13.56
CA TRP A 434 -18.05 -1.77 13.15
C TRP A 434 -18.27 -2.96 14.08
N LEU A 435 -17.22 -3.72 14.40
CA LEU A 435 -17.28 -4.86 15.32
C LEU A 435 -17.70 -4.42 16.72
N ALA A 436 -17.31 -3.25 17.21
CA ALA A 436 -17.71 -2.75 18.53
C ALA A 436 -19.25 -2.71 18.72
N GLY A 437 -20.00 -2.57 17.63
CA GLY A 437 -21.46 -2.64 17.67
C GLY A 437 -22.07 -3.95 17.14
N ASN A 438 -21.24 -4.90 16.64
CA ASN A 438 -21.72 -6.10 15.92
C ASN A 438 -20.94 -7.38 16.25
N HIS A 439 -20.29 -7.48 17.43
CA HIS A 439 -19.48 -8.64 17.80
C HIS A 439 -20.22 -9.71 18.62
N ASP A 440 -21.46 -9.44 19.03
CA ASP A 440 -22.28 -10.36 19.83
C ASP A 440 -21.56 -10.90 21.08
N GLY A 441 -20.90 -10.00 21.84
CA GLY A 441 -20.21 -10.32 23.10
C GLY A 441 -18.89 -11.07 23.00
N ARG A 442 -18.33 -11.28 21.77
CA ARG A 442 -17.07 -12.02 21.57
C ARG A 442 -15.86 -11.35 22.18
N PHE A 443 -15.70 -10.05 21.97
CA PHE A 443 -14.50 -9.32 22.35
C PHE A 443 -14.65 -8.60 23.70
N LYS A 444 -13.55 -8.50 24.43
CA LYS A 444 -13.45 -7.82 25.72
C LYS A 444 -12.71 -6.47 25.63
N THR A 445 -12.05 -6.24 24.51
CA THR A 445 -11.34 -4.98 24.25
C THR A 445 -11.19 -4.72 22.77
N PHE A 446 -11.05 -3.43 22.43
CA PHE A 446 -10.82 -2.95 21.09
C PHE A 446 -9.66 -1.95 21.06
N ILE A 447 -8.87 -1.95 19.96
CA ILE A 447 -7.92 -0.89 19.61
C ILE A 447 -8.12 -0.51 18.15
N ALA A 448 -8.61 0.71 17.91
CA ALA A 448 -8.82 1.28 16.58
C ALA A 448 -7.83 2.42 16.33
N HIS A 449 -7.02 2.32 15.28
CA HIS A 449 -6.04 3.34 14.89
C HIS A 449 -6.43 3.94 13.54
N ASP A 450 -6.58 5.27 13.48
CA ASP A 450 -6.94 6.02 12.27
C ASP A 450 -8.09 5.35 11.49
N GLY A 451 -9.13 4.92 12.23
CA GLY A 451 -10.25 4.15 11.69
C GLY A 451 -11.40 5.02 11.19
N VAL A 452 -12.08 4.59 10.14
CA VAL A 452 -13.29 5.27 9.64
C VAL A 452 -14.47 4.97 10.59
N PHE A 453 -14.95 6.00 11.27
CA PHE A 453 -16.07 5.92 12.21
C PHE A 453 -17.40 6.35 11.58
N ASP A 454 -17.38 7.43 10.79
CA ASP A 454 -18.52 7.91 10.00
C ASP A 454 -18.16 7.97 8.52
N THR A 455 -18.73 7.06 7.73
CA THR A 455 -18.47 6.97 6.29
C THR A 455 -18.90 8.22 5.52
N ARG A 456 -19.91 9.00 5.99
CA ARG A 456 -20.33 10.25 5.35
C ARG A 456 -19.31 11.36 5.59
N ALA A 457 -18.84 11.51 6.83
CA ALA A 457 -17.78 12.46 7.16
C ALA A 457 -16.51 12.11 6.38
N MET A 458 -16.13 10.81 6.32
CA MET A 458 -15.01 10.32 5.52
C MET A 458 -15.12 10.73 4.06
N TYR A 459 -16.28 10.51 3.41
CA TYR A 459 -16.50 10.91 2.01
C TYR A 459 -16.35 12.42 1.79
N GLY A 460 -16.76 13.22 2.77
CA GLY A 460 -16.72 14.69 2.69
C GLY A 460 -15.36 15.31 3.01
N THR A 461 -14.43 14.55 3.60
CA THR A 461 -13.20 15.12 4.15
C THR A 461 -11.90 14.37 3.81
N THR A 462 -11.97 13.14 3.29
CA THR A 462 -10.76 12.43 2.84
C THR A 462 -10.07 13.17 1.68
N GLU A 463 -8.76 13.14 1.66
CA GLU A 463 -7.97 13.69 0.55
C GLU A 463 -8.01 12.78 -0.70
N GLU A 464 -8.36 11.50 -0.55
CA GLU A 464 -8.35 10.48 -1.59
C GLU A 464 -9.77 10.01 -1.92
N LEU A 465 -10.55 10.92 -2.48
CA LEU A 465 -11.98 10.70 -2.73
C LEU A 465 -12.28 9.59 -3.73
N PHE A 466 -11.38 9.33 -4.72
CA PHE A 466 -11.62 8.32 -5.75
C PHE A 466 -11.86 6.93 -5.16
N PHE A 467 -11.06 6.50 -4.17
CA PHE A 467 -11.23 5.17 -3.60
C PHE A 467 -12.54 5.06 -2.80
N VAL A 468 -12.85 6.07 -1.99
CA VAL A 468 -14.11 6.08 -1.21
C VAL A 468 -15.32 6.14 -2.14
N ASN A 469 -15.24 6.94 -3.21
CA ASN A 469 -16.30 7.02 -4.21
C ASN A 469 -16.54 5.67 -4.90
N HIS A 470 -15.47 4.95 -5.26
CA HIS A 470 -15.57 3.60 -5.84
C HIS A 470 -16.12 2.60 -4.82
N ASP A 471 -15.49 2.47 -3.68
CA ASP A 471 -15.79 1.44 -2.68
C ASP A 471 -17.13 1.63 -1.98
N MET A 472 -17.61 2.86 -1.84
CA MET A 472 -18.96 3.13 -1.33
C MET A 472 -20.05 3.05 -2.42
N GLY A 473 -19.64 2.88 -3.69
CA GLY A 473 -20.54 2.80 -4.84
C GLY A 473 -21.06 4.15 -5.33
N GLY A 474 -20.50 5.27 -4.87
CA GLY A 474 -20.88 6.63 -5.25
C GLY A 474 -21.10 7.57 -4.06
N ALA A 475 -21.69 8.73 -4.32
CA ALA A 475 -21.88 9.77 -3.32
C ALA A 475 -23.05 9.51 -2.35
N TYR A 476 -22.91 9.89 -1.07
CA TYR A 476 -23.95 9.69 -0.05
C TYR A 476 -25.25 10.48 -0.32
N TRP A 477 -25.19 11.52 -1.14
CA TRP A 477 -26.38 12.31 -1.55
C TRP A 477 -27.11 11.71 -2.75
N ASP A 478 -26.55 10.71 -3.46
CA ASP A 478 -27.27 10.00 -4.51
C ASP A 478 -28.31 9.04 -3.90
N LYS A 479 -29.53 9.54 -3.74
CA LYS A 479 -30.62 8.81 -3.08
C LYS A 479 -31.13 7.61 -3.89
N ASN A 480 -30.85 7.56 -5.18
CA ASN A 480 -31.29 6.50 -6.08
C ASN A 480 -30.26 5.36 -6.20
N ASN A 481 -29.08 5.56 -5.69
CA ASN A 481 -28.00 4.56 -5.71
C ASN A 481 -28.09 3.64 -4.48
N ALA A 482 -28.63 2.45 -4.66
CA ALA A 482 -28.85 1.50 -3.56
C ALA A 482 -27.54 1.08 -2.85
N THR A 483 -26.45 0.88 -3.60
CA THR A 483 -25.14 0.53 -3.06
C THR A 483 -24.60 1.65 -2.17
N ALA A 484 -24.61 2.88 -2.67
CA ALA A 484 -24.18 4.04 -1.88
C ALA A 484 -25.04 4.21 -0.62
N GLN A 485 -26.38 4.12 -0.74
CA GLN A 485 -27.25 4.25 0.44
C GLN A 485 -27.01 3.16 1.48
N LYS A 486 -26.73 1.93 1.08
CA LYS A 486 -26.33 0.83 1.97
C LYS A 486 -25.01 1.14 2.68
N SER A 487 -23.98 1.52 1.94
CA SER A 487 -22.65 1.86 2.45
C SER A 487 -22.68 2.98 3.50
N PHE A 488 -23.49 4.03 3.27
CA PHE A 488 -23.57 5.19 4.18
C PHE A 488 -24.61 5.05 5.31
N LYS A 489 -25.37 3.95 5.37
CA LYS A 489 -26.35 3.70 6.42
C LYS A 489 -26.06 2.41 7.17
N GLU A 490 -26.12 1.26 6.48
CA GLU A 490 -26.00 -0.07 7.10
C GLU A 490 -24.54 -0.43 7.41
N PHE A 491 -23.59 0.02 6.58
CA PHE A 491 -22.16 -0.23 6.77
C PHE A 491 -21.42 0.92 7.46
N ASN A 492 -22.15 1.88 8.00
CA ASN A 492 -21.59 3.01 8.72
C ASN A 492 -21.48 2.73 10.23
N PRO A 493 -20.26 2.62 10.82
CA PRO A 493 -20.07 2.24 12.23
C PRO A 493 -20.82 3.14 13.22
N ILE A 494 -20.91 4.44 12.97
CA ILE A 494 -21.60 5.39 13.84
C ILE A 494 -23.07 5.01 14.08
N THR A 495 -23.67 4.29 13.14
CA THR A 495 -25.06 3.81 13.23
C THR A 495 -25.27 2.84 14.38
N TYR A 496 -24.22 2.14 14.83
CA TYR A 496 -24.27 1.08 15.84
C TYR A 496 -23.69 1.49 17.21
N VAL A 497 -23.43 2.77 17.42
CA VAL A 497 -22.88 3.28 18.69
C VAL A 497 -23.80 2.95 19.88
N ASP A 498 -25.11 2.90 19.67
CA ASP A 498 -26.09 2.51 20.69
C ASP A 498 -25.81 1.11 21.27
N LYS A 499 -25.18 0.21 20.51
CA LYS A 499 -24.83 -1.16 20.91
C LYS A 499 -23.42 -1.28 21.52
N TRP A 500 -22.61 -0.22 21.48
CA TRP A 500 -21.25 -0.27 22.04
C TRP A 500 -21.31 -0.44 23.57
N ASP A 501 -20.55 -1.40 24.11
CA ASP A 501 -20.51 -1.74 25.54
C ASP A 501 -19.12 -2.17 26.03
N THR A 502 -18.16 -2.30 25.11
CA THR A 502 -16.85 -2.91 25.33
C THR A 502 -15.75 -1.84 25.34
N PRO A 503 -14.75 -1.94 26.27
CA PRO A 503 -13.61 -1.02 26.32
C PRO A 503 -12.93 -0.83 24.98
N ILE A 504 -12.60 0.45 24.65
CA ILE A 504 -11.98 0.80 23.37
C ILE A 504 -10.88 1.84 23.51
N MET A 505 -9.71 1.55 22.95
CA MET A 505 -8.64 2.53 22.75
C MET A 505 -8.69 3.03 21.30
N ILE A 506 -8.60 4.34 21.14
CA ILE A 506 -8.59 5.02 19.85
C ILE A 506 -7.23 5.72 19.69
N VAL A 507 -6.59 5.53 18.55
CA VAL A 507 -5.36 6.24 18.18
C VAL A 507 -5.65 7.09 16.95
N GLN A 508 -5.18 8.36 16.95
CA GLN A 508 -5.43 9.28 15.84
C GLN A 508 -4.23 10.19 15.58
N GLY A 509 -3.78 10.20 14.32
CA GLY A 509 -2.82 11.16 13.79
C GLY A 509 -3.45 12.53 13.54
N GLY A 510 -2.77 13.61 13.96
CA GLY A 510 -3.28 14.98 13.78
C GLY A 510 -3.19 15.51 12.36
N LYS A 511 -2.25 14.96 11.57
CA LYS A 511 -2.04 15.28 10.15
C LYS A 511 -2.52 14.16 9.21
N ASP A 512 -3.37 13.28 9.70
CA ASP A 512 -4.02 12.27 8.86
C ASP A 512 -5.14 12.92 8.06
N TYR A 513 -4.90 13.11 6.74
CA TYR A 513 -5.91 13.63 5.83
C TYR A 513 -6.57 12.53 4.99
N ARG A 514 -6.08 11.28 5.11
CA ARG A 514 -6.70 10.10 4.52
C ARG A 514 -7.90 9.63 5.32
N VAL A 515 -7.71 9.41 6.63
CA VAL A 515 -8.77 9.17 7.61
C VAL A 515 -8.75 10.32 8.62
N PRO A 516 -9.44 11.43 8.30
CA PRO A 516 -9.28 12.68 9.00
C PRO A 516 -9.64 12.63 10.48
N ILE A 517 -9.06 13.57 11.23
CA ILE A 517 -9.03 13.62 12.70
C ILE A 517 -10.42 13.48 13.35
N GLU A 518 -11.48 14.00 12.72
CA GLU A 518 -12.84 13.93 13.25
C GLU A 518 -13.34 12.49 13.41
N GLN A 519 -12.78 11.51 12.69
CA GLN A 519 -13.14 10.11 12.80
C GLN A 519 -12.78 9.56 14.19
N GLY A 520 -11.54 9.74 14.62
CA GLY A 520 -11.08 9.32 15.93
C GLY A 520 -11.70 10.14 17.08
N LEU A 521 -11.80 11.46 16.91
CA LEU A 521 -12.41 12.33 17.94
C LEU A 521 -13.89 12.01 18.14
N GLY A 522 -14.63 11.78 17.04
CA GLY A 522 -16.05 11.41 17.11
C GLY A 522 -16.28 10.07 17.81
N ALA A 523 -15.46 9.06 17.50
CA ALA A 523 -15.53 7.73 18.11
C ALA A 523 -15.20 7.80 19.62
N PHE A 524 -14.14 8.55 20.00
CA PHE A 524 -13.77 8.72 21.41
C PHE A 524 -14.86 9.44 22.19
N GLN A 525 -15.40 10.55 21.67
CA GLN A 525 -16.47 11.28 22.32
C GLN A 525 -17.73 10.42 22.50
N ALA A 526 -18.09 9.62 21.51
CA ALA A 526 -19.22 8.70 21.60
C ALA A 526 -19.03 7.66 22.72
N ALA A 527 -17.84 7.04 22.80
CA ALA A 527 -17.52 6.07 23.84
C ALA A 527 -17.57 6.70 25.24
N GLN A 528 -17.00 7.89 25.43
CA GLN A 528 -17.01 8.62 26.70
C GLN A 528 -18.45 8.99 27.15
N LEU A 529 -19.25 9.51 26.23
CA LEU A 529 -20.65 9.90 26.55
C LEU A 529 -21.52 8.69 26.91
N LYS A 530 -21.20 7.51 26.37
CA LYS A 530 -21.84 6.24 26.75
C LYS A 530 -21.32 5.65 28.07
N GLY A 531 -20.32 6.26 28.70
CA GLY A 531 -19.70 5.74 29.92
C GLY A 531 -18.84 4.49 29.68
N ILE A 532 -18.44 4.23 28.44
CA ILE A 532 -17.57 3.11 28.08
C ILE A 532 -16.13 3.47 28.45
N LYS A 533 -15.42 2.55 29.10
CA LYS A 533 -13.99 2.69 29.37
C LYS A 533 -13.27 2.90 28.05
N SER A 534 -12.67 4.07 27.86
CA SER A 534 -12.02 4.43 26.62
C SER A 534 -10.79 5.31 26.83
N LYS A 535 -9.84 5.21 25.88
CA LYS A 535 -8.60 5.98 25.87
C LYS A 535 -8.40 6.57 24.47
N LEU A 536 -7.97 7.82 24.39
CA LEU A 536 -7.49 8.45 23.16
C LEU A 536 -5.99 8.66 23.22
N LEU A 537 -5.24 8.06 22.30
CA LEU A 537 -3.86 8.41 22.02
C LEU A 537 -3.84 9.33 20.79
N TYR A 538 -3.63 10.62 21.04
CA TYR A 538 -3.56 11.63 19.99
C TYR A 538 -2.10 11.97 19.66
N LEU A 539 -1.73 11.88 18.40
CA LEU A 539 -0.39 12.10 17.89
C LEU A 539 -0.39 13.31 16.93
N PRO A 540 -0.25 14.56 17.44
CA PRO A 540 -0.56 15.79 16.69
C PRO A 540 0.28 15.99 15.41
N GLU A 541 1.50 15.46 15.37
CA GLU A 541 2.44 15.63 14.26
C GLU A 541 2.57 14.39 13.36
N GLU A 542 1.89 13.30 13.71
CA GLU A 542 1.84 12.10 12.87
C GLU A 542 0.69 12.18 11.85
N ASN A 543 0.90 11.53 10.72
CA ASN A 543 -0.10 11.34 9.68
C ASN A 543 -0.86 10.01 9.85
N HIS A 544 -1.24 9.35 8.76
CA HIS A 544 -1.87 8.02 8.76
C HIS A 544 -0.95 6.91 9.31
N TRP A 545 0.34 7.20 9.45
CA TRP A 545 1.34 6.31 10.03
C TRP A 545 1.99 6.94 11.25
N VAL A 546 2.65 6.11 12.08
CA VAL A 546 3.48 6.58 13.20
C VAL A 546 4.93 6.46 12.78
N LEU A 547 5.53 7.57 12.39
CA LEU A 547 6.84 7.61 11.73
C LEU A 547 7.96 8.08 12.68
N GLN A 548 7.62 8.89 13.68
CA GLN A 548 8.63 9.39 14.63
C GLN A 548 8.95 8.30 15.65
N PRO A 549 10.24 7.94 15.86
CA PRO A 549 10.62 6.81 16.70
C PRO A 549 10.12 6.89 18.15
N GLN A 550 10.11 8.08 18.75
CA GLN A 550 9.63 8.24 20.13
C GLN A 550 8.10 8.11 20.23
N ASN A 551 7.36 8.59 19.23
CA ASN A 551 5.91 8.38 19.14
C ASN A 551 5.57 6.90 18.93
N ALA A 552 6.37 6.18 18.14
CA ALA A 552 6.22 4.74 17.98
C ALA A 552 6.41 3.99 19.31
N LEU A 553 7.38 4.42 20.16
CA LEU A 553 7.56 3.84 21.50
C LEU A 553 6.38 4.15 22.42
N VAL A 554 5.84 5.38 22.39
CA VAL A 554 4.63 5.74 23.15
C VAL A 554 3.46 4.87 22.68
N TRP A 555 3.27 4.73 21.36
CA TRP A 555 2.23 3.89 20.79
C TRP A 555 2.33 2.44 21.29
N GLN A 556 3.52 1.81 21.26
CA GLN A 556 3.73 0.45 21.74
C GLN A 556 3.43 0.31 23.25
N ARG A 557 3.86 1.27 24.07
CA ARG A 557 3.63 1.25 25.52
C ARG A 557 2.15 1.38 25.85
N GLU A 558 1.44 2.32 25.23
CA GLU A 558 0.00 2.51 25.44
C GLU A 558 -0.82 1.33 24.92
N PHE A 559 -0.43 0.74 23.78
CA PHE A 559 -1.03 -0.46 23.21
C PHE A 559 -0.99 -1.64 24.20
N PHE A 560 0.18 -1.99 24.72
CA PHE A 560 0.30 -3.10 25.67
C PHE A 560 -0.25 -2.76 27.07
N SER A 561 -0.13 -1.52 27.52
CA SER A 561 -0.77 -1.09 28.76
C SER A 561 -2.29 -1.25 28.70
N TRP A 562 -2.90 -0.86 27.57
CA TRP A 562 -4.33 -1.01 27.35
C TRP A 562 -4.77 -2.48 27.34
N LEU A 563 -4.05 -3.34 26.61
CA LEU A 563 -4.36 -4.77 26.60
C LEU A 563 -4.25 -5.41 27.99
N LYS A 564 -3.18 -5.11 28.76
CA LYS A 564 -3.01 -5.61 30.13
C LYS A 564 -4.10 -5.14 31.10
N GLU A 565 -4.69 -3.97 30.83
CA GLU A 565 -5.75 -3.39 31.66
C GLU A 565 -7.14 -3.95 31.33
N THR A 566 -7.32 -4.48 30.12
CA THR A 566 -8.65 -4.82 29.58
C THR A 566 -8.82 -6.29 29.18
N LEU A 567 -7.73 -7.06 29.07
CA LEU A 567 -7.68 -8.52 28.86
C LEU A 567 -7.02 -9.23 30.03
#